data_c2ab6495afa1d34ff4af4c163e53f030
#
_entry.id   c2ab6495afa1d34ff4af4c163e53f030
#
_cell.length_a   1.000
_cell.length_b   1.000
_cell.length_c   1.000
_cell.angle_alpha   90.00
_cell.angle_beta   90.00
_cell.angle_gamma   90.00
#
_symmetry.space_group_name_H-M   'P 1'
#
loop_
_entity.id
_entity.type
_entity.pdbx_description
1 polymer ?
#
loop_
_entity_poly.entity_id
_entity_poly.type
_entity_poly.pdbx_seq_one_letter_code
_entity_poly.pdbx_strand_id
1 'polypeptide(L)'
;MAKEFKSFYKTVGGGEGEKCYYPTRLDPYGKGCYYNCKYCYAKKLLNFRKMWHPHNVSVADIEKIRKTIRDKVPRGSTVRLGGMTDCFQPIEEKTRTTYNTILELNNKGVHYLIVTKSPLVATKEYMDILDHELAHIQVSVPTTDNKTLEATDNAPSYHERVMAIEKLQKEGYDVCIRLSPFLFESTDFDELNKVKVDKCLVEFLRTTPKIAETLKNHISFKDYTVKEGGYRHLPLEKKIQILDKLMFKEISVCDDVATHYDYFQKNYNHNPQDCCNLRR
;
A
#
# COMPACT_ATOMS: atom_id res chain seq x y z
N MET A 1 -5.48 30.36 7.85
CA MET A 1 -4.33 29.75 7.14
C MET A 1 -4.61 28.27 6.90
N ALA A 2 -4.51 27.78 5.66
CA ALA A 2 -4.62 26.36 5.37
C ALA A 2 -3.48 25.63 6.09
N LYS A 3 -3.82 24.52 6.81
CA LYS A 3 -2.79 23.70 7.49
C LYS A 3 -1.77 23.21 6.47
N GLU A 4 -0.50 23.44 6.74
CA GLU A 4 0.59 22.98 5.88
C GLU A 4 0.59 21.43 5.83
N PHE A 5 0.81 20.89 4.64
CA PHE A 5 0.98 19.46 4.44
C PHE A 5 2.35 19.02 4.97
N LYS A 6 2.37 17.98 5.81
CA LYS A 6 3.60 17.37 6.33
C LYS A 6 3.92 16.11 5.52
N SER A 7 5.04 16.12 4.78
CA SER A 7 5.51 14.99 4.02
C SER A 7 5.98 13.84 4.91
N PHE A 8 6.77 14.13 5.95
CA PHE A 8 7.24 13.14 6.92
C PHE A 8 6.34 13.07 8.14
N TYR A 9 5.98 11.85 8.54
CA TYR A 9 5.29 11.58 9.79
C TYR A 9 5.60 10.18 10.29
N LYS A 10 5.39 9.96 11.58
CA LYS A 10 5.38 8.63 12.19
C LYS A 10 3.95 8.21 12.41
N THR A 11 3.66 6.94 12.18
CA THR A 11 2.40 6.34 12.64
C THR A 11 2.46 6.25 14.15
N VAL A 12 1.55 6.93 14.83
CA VAL A 12 1.48 6.96 16.31
C VAL A 12 0.06 6.57 16.71
N GLY A 13 -0.03 5.59 17.60
CA GLY A 13 -1.28 5.16 18.22
C GLY A 13 -2.26 4.39 17.33
N GLY A 14 -3.10 3.58 17.95
CA GLY A 14 -4.03 2.66 17.32
C GLY A 14 -3.36 1.37 16.84
N GLY A 15 -4.12 0.28 16.74
CA GLY A 15 -3.59 -1.07 16.51
C GLY A 15 -2.61 -1.21 15.35
N GLU A 16 -2.89 -0.57 14.20
CA GLU A 16 -2.00 -0.61 13.03
C GLU A 16 -0.69 0.18 13.25
N GLY A 17 -0.76 1.32 13.94
CA GLY A 17 0.41 2.18 14.15
C GLY A 17 1.45 1.58 15.09
N GLU A 18 1.02 0.90 16.13
CA GLU A 18 1.88 0.26 17.14
C GLU A 18 2.53 -1.03 16.62
N LYS A 19 1.83 -1.73 15.71
CA LYS A 19 2.26 -3.01 15.17
C LYS A 19 3.11 -2.91 13.91
N CYS A 20 3.10 -1.75 13.22
CA CYS A 20 3.83 -1.57 11.98
C CYS A 20 5.34 -1.42 12.23
N TYR A 21 6.13 -2.35 11.72
CA TYR A 21 7.59 -2.31 11.81
C TYR A 21 8.22 -1.10 11.09
N TYR A 22 7.49 -0.50 10.13
CA TYR A 22 7.92 0.66 9.34
C TYR A 22 7.09 1.90 9.68
N PRO A 23 7.27 2.50 10.87
CA PRO A 23 6.44 3.62 11.33
C PRO A 23 6.76 4.94 10.62
N THR A 24 7.99 5.10 10.11
CA THR A 24 8.39 6.32 9.40
C THR A 24 7.84 6.30 7.99
N ARG A 25 6.99 7.29 7.69
CA ARG A 25 6.31 7.42 6.40
C ARG A 25 6.66 8.75 5.75
N LEU A 26 6.80 8.72 4.44
CA LEU A 26 7.02 9.86 3.59
C LEU A 26 6.01 9.85 2.45
N ASP A 27 5.19 10.88 2.39
CA ASP A 27 4.30 11.14 1.27
C ASP A 27 4.84 12.34 0.46
N PRO A 28 5.34 12.14 -0.77
CA PRO A 28 5.72 13.23 -1.68
C PRO A 28 4.53 14.09 -2.08
N TYR A 29 3.34 13.53 -1.99
CA TYR A 29 2.06 14.17 -2.31
C TYR A 29 1.13 14.13 -1.11
N GLY A 30 0.24 15.13 -1.00
CA GLY A 30 -0.69 15.20 0.11
C GLY A 30 -1.98 15.92 -0.22
N LYS A 31 -2.89 15.95 0.76
CA LYS A 31 -4.22 16.58 0.66
C LYS A 31 -5.11 16.00 -0.45
N GLY A 32 -4.70 14.93 -1.12
CA GLY A 32 -5.48 14.28 -2.17
C GLY A 32 -4.69 13.19 -2.88
N CYS A 33 -5.41 12.38 -3.64
CA CYS A 33 -4.87 11.35 -4.50
C CYS A 33 -5.80 11.19 -5.69
N TYR A 34 -5.29 11.28 -6.90
CA TYR A 34 -6.06 11.17 -8.13
C TYR A 34 -6.79 9.83 -8.27
N TYR A 35 -6.28 8.76 -7.65
CA TYR A 35 -6.94 7.46 -7.66
C TYR A 35 -8.25 7.44 -6.87
N ASN A 36 -8.44 8.35 -5.91
CA ASN A 36 -9.69 8.63 -5.21
C ASN A 36 -10.50 7.39 -4.79
N CYS A 37 -9.84 6.33 -4.36
CA CYS A 37 -10.46 5.04 -4.04
C CYS A 37 -11.62 5.18 -3.07
N LYS A 38 -12.73 4.46 -3.32
CA LYS A 38 -13.95 4.50 -2.50
C LYS A 38 -13.74 3.89 -1.11
N TYR A 39 -12.85 2.91 -1.00
CA TYR A 39 -12.47 2.24 0.25
C TYR A 39 -11.33 2.93 1.03
N CYS A 40 -10.79 4.05 0.54
CA CYS A 40 -9.59 4.66 1.08
C CYS A 40 -9.78 5.20 2.51
N TYR A 41 -9.01 4.67 3.45
CA TYR A 41 -9.01 5.12 4.85
C TYR A 41 -8.45 6.55 5.00
N ALA A 42 -7.45 6.89 4.21
CA ALA A 42 -6.82 8.21 4.22
C ALA A 42 -7.80 9.31 3.81
N LYS A 43 -8.64 9.04 2.81
CA LYS A 43 -9.72 9.93 2.39
C LYS A 43 -10.67 10.24 3.56
N LYS A 44 -11.09 9.22 4.32
CA LYS A 44 -11.96 9.40 5.49
C LYS A 44 -11.30 10.29 6.55
N LEU A 45 -10.04 10.00 6.89
CA LEU A 45 -9.28 10.73 7.90
C LEU A 45 -9.03 12.20 7.49
N LEU A 46 -8.61 12.42 6.24
CA LEU A 46 -8.30 13.76 5.72
C LEU A 46 -9.57 14.59 5.47
N ASN A 47 -10.68 13.97 5.06
CA ASN A 47 -11.98 14.63 4.97
C ASN A 47 -12.45 15.15 6.35
N PHE A 48 -12.33 14.35 7.40
CA PHE A 48 -12.64 14.78 8.76
C PHE A 48 -11.82 16.00 9.17
N ARG A 49 -10.57 16.09 8.71
CA ARG A 49 -9.68 17.24 8.95
C ARG A 49 -9.88 18.39 7.94
N LYS A 50 -10.85 18.29 7.02
CA LYS A 50 -11.06 19.25 5.90
C LYS A 50 -9.82 19.47 5.04
N MET A 51 -9.05 18.39 4.80
CA MET A 51 -7.77 18.41 4.10
C MET A 51 -7.75 17.48 2.87
N TRP A 52 -8.92 17.03 2.37
CA TRP A 52 -8.98 16.15 1.21
C TRP A 52 -9.50 16.87 -0.02
N HIS A 53 -8.69 16.94 -1.06
CA HIS A 53 -8.99 17.56 -2.36
C HIS A 53 -8.43 16.67 -3.49
N PRO A 54 -9.14 15.63 -3.93
CA PRO A 54 -8.59 14.60 -4.81
C PRO A 54 -8.08 15.13 -6.15
N HIS A 55 -8.62 16.25 -6.64
CA HIS A 55 -8.23 16.88 -7.90
C HIS A 55 -7.29 18.09 -7.71
N ASN A 56 -6.92 18.41 -6.47
CA ASN A 56 -5.97 19.48 -6.14
C ASN A 56 -4.96 18.97 -5.12
N VAL A 57 -4.11 18.07 -5.59
CA VAL A 57 -3.08 17.42 -4.79
C VAL A 57 -1.97 18.42 -4.47
N SER A 58 -1.56 18.47 -3.20
CA SER A 58 -0.39 19.25 -2.79
C SER A 58 0.89 18.49 -3.05
N VAL A 59 1.87 19.15 -3.64
CA VAL A 59 3.22 18.63 -3.87
C VAL A 59 4.13 19.07 -2.72
N ALA A 60 4.89 18.15 -2.17
CA ALA A 60 5.85 18.47 -1.12
C ALA A 60 7.05 19.25 -1.68
N ASP A 61 7.61 20.12 -0.86
CA ASP A 61 8.84 20.83 -1.18
C ASP A 61 10.01 19.84 -1.14
N ILE A 62 10.60 19.57 -2.31
CA ILE A 62 11.68 18.60 -2.45
C ILE A 62 12.93 18.97 -1.65
N GLU A 63 13.23 20.25 -1.48
CA GLU A 63 14.39 20.68 -0.69
C GLU A 63 14.18 20.42 0.81
N LYS A 64 12.94 20.57 1.30
CA LYS A 64 12.59 20.17 2.67
C LYS A 64 12.68 18.65 2.84
N ILE A 65 12.26 17.86 1.84
CA ILE A 65 12.41 16.39 1.86
C ILE A 65 13.89 16.03 1.92
N ARG A 66 14.71 16.52 1.01
CA ARG A 66 16.17 16.29 0.95
C ARG A 66 16.84 16.63 2.28
N LYS A 67 16.57 17.81 2.81
CA LYS A 67 17.09 18.23 4.11
C LYS A 67 16.68 17.26 5.22
N THR A 68 15.42 16.85 5.26
CA THR A 68 14.94 15.92 6.30
C THR A 68 15.59 14.55 6.19
N ILE A 69 15.78 14.03 4.97
CA ILE A 69 16.49 12.74 4.75
C ILE A 69 17.92 12.85 5.26
N ARG A 70 18.67 13.89 4.85
CA ARG A 70 20.06 14.08 5.26
C ARG A 70 20.21 14.21 6.77
N ASP A 71 19.39 15.06 7.40
CA ASP A 71 19.59 15.47 8.79
C ASP A 71 18.94 14.51 9.82
N LYS A 72 17.85 13.83 9.45
CA LYS A 72 16.99 13.15 10.44
C LYS A 72 16.72 11.68 10.18
N VAL A 73 16.98 11.18 8.96
CA VAL A 73 16.74 9.77 8.63
C VAL A 73 18.05 8.99 8.78
N PRO A 74 18.12 8.00 9.69
CA PRO A 74 19.33 7.21 9.86
C PRO A 74 19.64 6.37 8.62
N ARG A 75 20.93 6.27 8.27
CA ARG A 75 21.41 5.32 7.26
C ARG A 75 21.00 3.90 7.64
N GLY A 76 20.63 3.07 6.68
CA GLY A 76 20.18 1.69 6.90
C GLY A 76 18.78 1.56 7.52
N SER A 77 18.10 2.68 7.86
CA SER A 77 16.70 2.62 8.28
C SER A 77 15.79 2.47 7.07
N THR A 78 14.52 2.10 7.29
CA THR A 78 13.53 1.97 6.23
C THR A 78 12.47 3.06 6.34
N VAL A 79 12.19 3.74 5.22
CA VAL A 79 11.10 4.73 5.08
C VAL A 79 10.03 4.17 4.15
N ARG A 80 8.75 4.19 4.57
CA ARG A 80 7.64 3.81 3.70
C ARG A 80 7.19 5.02 2.87
N LEU A 81 7.22 4.86 1.55
CA LEU A 81 6.65 5.81 0.59
C LEU A 81 5.20 5.44 0.29
N GLY A 82 4.30 6.43 0.25
CA GLY A 82 2.88 6.20 -0.04
C GLY A 82 2.09 5.71 1.18
N GLY A 83 2.07 6.48 2.26
CA GLY A 83 1.30 6.18 3.46
C GLY A 83 -0.15 6.64 3.39
N MET A 84 -0.39 7.90 3.00
CA MET A 84 -1.72 8.51 2.92
C MET A 84 -2.17 8.72 1.47
N THR A 85 -1.23 8.84 0.55
CA THR A 85 -1.49 9.03 -0.88
C THR A 85 -0.58 8.10 -1.67
N ASP A 86 -0.90 7.87 -2.93
CA ASP A 86 0.01 7.11 -3.81
C ASP A 86 1.16 8.01 -4.26
N CYS A 87 2.39 7.57 -4.06
CA CYS A 87 3.58 8.34 -4.43
C CYS A 87 3.85 8.33 -5.95
N PHE A 88 3.23 7.42 -6.70
CA PHE A 88 3.31 7.34 -8.17
C PHE A 88 1.99 7.72 -8.86
N GLN A 89 1.15 8.53 -8.22
CA GLN A 89 -0.05 9.04 -8.87
C GLN A 89 0.30 9.95 -10.07
N PRO A 90 -0.62 10.21 -11.03
CA PRO A 90 -0.30 10.84 -12.33
C PRO A 90 0.47 12.17 -12.27
N ILE A 91 0.36 12.93 -11.18
CA ILE A 91 1.11 14.18 -11.03
C ILE A 91 2.64 13.95 -10.95
N GLU A 92 3.08 12.74 -10.58
CA GLU A 92 4.50 12.38 -10.49
C GLU A 92 5.21 12.53 -11.83
N GLU A 93 4.55 12.19 -12.95
CA GLU A 93 5.12 12.34 -14.29
C GLU A 93 5.56 13.78 -14.59
N LYS A 94 4.90 14.78 -13.97
CA LYS A 94 5.20 16.20 -14.17
C LYS A 94 6.17 16.76 -13.14
N THR A 95 5.98 16.38 -11.87
CA THR A 95 6.69 17.01 -10.75
C THR A 95 7.96 16.26 -10.34
N ARG A 96 8.04 14.96 -10.60
CA ARG A 96 9.18 14.08 -10.30
C ARG A 96 9.63 14.17 -8.85
N THR A 97 8.70 14.44 -7.93
CA THR A 97 9.02 14.57 -6.51
C THR A 97 9.39 13.24 -5.88
N THR A 98 8.71 12.16 -6.27
CA THR A 98 9.07 10.78 -5.84
C THR A 98 10.42 10.37 -6.43
N TYR A 99 10.64 10.65 -7.72
CA TYR A 99 11.92 10.41 -8.40
C TYR A 99 13.10 11.02 -7.63
N ASN A 100 13.01 12.32 -7.36
CA ASN A 100 14.06 13.04 -6.64
C ASN A 100 14.20 12.58 -5.18
N THR A 101 13.10 12.13 -4.56
CA THR A 101 13.11 11.54 -3.22
C THR A 101 13.87 10.23 -3.20
N ILE A 102 13.66 9.35 -4.20
CA ILE A 102 14.38 8.07 -4.34
C ILE A 102 15.88 8.32 -4.49
N LEU A 103 16.28 9.26 -5.35
CA LEU A 103 17.71 9.60 -5.51
C LEU A 103 18.34 10.03 -4.18
N GLU A 104 17.65 10.83 -3.37
CA GLU A 104 18.18 11.26 -2.06
C GLU A 104 18.24 10.10 -1.05
N LEU A 105 17.27 9.17 -1.06
CA LEU A 105 17.29 7.98 -0.21
C LEU A 105 18.45 7.06 -0.58
N ASN A 106 18.69 6.83 -1.88
CA ASN A 106 19.84 6.08 -2.38
C ASN A 106 21.16 6.70 -1.93
N ASN A 107 21.33 8.01 -2.13
CA ASN A 107 22.54 8.75 -1.72
C ASN A 107 22.82 8.63 -0.21
N LYS A 108 21.76 8.56 0.59
CA LYS A 108 21.87 8.40 2.05
C LYS A 108 22.05 6.95 2.50
N GLY A 109 21.78 5.97 1.63
CA GLY A 109 21.77 4.54 1.99
C GLY A 109 20.59 4.22 2.93
N VAL A 110 19.41 4.69 2.60
CA VAL A 110 18.16 4.47 3.33
C VAL A 110 17.28 3.54 2.52
N HIS A 111 16.83 2.43 3.11
CA HIS A 111 15.85 1.56 2.48
C HIS A 111 14.50 2.26 2.33
N TYR A 112 13.79 1.95 1.26
CA TYR A 112 12.46 2.52 1.04
C TYR A 112 11.46 1.47 0.58
N LEU A 113 10.34 1.43 1.29
CA LEU A 113 9.18 0.60 0.96
C LEU A 113 8.19 1.42 0.15
N ILE A 114 8.13 1.17 -1.15
CA ILE A 114 7.15 1.77 -2.05
C ILE A 114 5.84 0.99 -1.98
N VAL A 115 4.71 1.69 -1.75
CA VAL A 115 3.37 1.12 -1.85
C VAL A 115 2.59 1.92 -2.87
N THR A 116 2.27 1.31 -4.01
CA THR A 116 1.64 2.01 -5.13
C THR A 116 0.62 1.15 -5.88
N LYS A 117 -0.25 1.77 -6.66
CA LYS A 117 -1.13 1.15 -7.67
C LYS A 117 -0.65 1.42 -9.09
N SER A 118 0.41 2.21 -9.24
CA SER A 118 0.86 2.71 -10.53
C SER A 118 1.89 1.81 -11.19
N PRO A 119 1.76 1.48 -12.48
CA PRO A 119 2.79 0.81 -13.25
C PRO A 119 3.99 1.74 -13.54
N LEU A 120 3.89 3.04 -13.27
CA LEU A 120 4.97 4.01 -13.48
C LEU A 120 6.26 3.59 -12.76
N VAL A 121 6.15 2.91 -11.60
CA VAL A 121 7.30 2.40 -10.83
C VAL A 121 8.15 1.41 -11.64
N ALA A 122 7.57 0.71 -12.62
CA ALA A 122 8.22 -0.28 -13.47
C ALA A 122 8.61 0.27 -14.86
N THR A 123 8.54 1.59 -15.07
CA THR A 123 9.07 2.19 -16.29
C THR A 123 10.60 2.17 -16.28
N LYS A 124 11.22 2.19 -17.47
CA LYS A 124 12.68 2.23 -17.56
C LYS A 124 13.28 3.38 -16.74
N GLU A 125 12.67 4.55 -16.82
CA GLU A 125 13.12 5.75 -16.10
C GLU A 125 13.23 5.55 -14.59
N TYR A 126 12.24 4.89 -13.97
CA TYR A 126 12.28 4.62 -12.52
C TYR A 126 13.18 3.44 -12.20
N MET A 127 13.17 2.38 -13.01
CA MET A 127 14.04 1.23 -12.82
C MET A 127 15.53 1.62 -12.88
N ASP A 128 15.90 2.60 -13.73
CA ASP A 128 17.28 3.10 -13.81
C ASP A 128 17.77 3.77 -12.50
N ILE A 129 16.88 4.19 -11.62
CA ILE A 129 17.22 4.81 -10.33
C ILE A 129 16.85 3.97 -9.10
N LEU A 130 16.05 2.93 -9.25
CA LEU A 130 15.73 2.02 -8.14
C LEU A 130 16.97 1.19 -7.79
N ASP A 131 17.41 1.29 -6.55
CA ASP A 131 18.52 0.50 -6.04
C ASP A 131 18.06 -0.90 -5.63
N HIS A 132 18.67 -1.95 -6.11
CA HIS A 132 18.26 -3.34 -5.87
C HIS A 132 18.33 -3.77 -4.39
N GLU A 133 19.22 -3.14 -3.60
CA GLU A 133 19.40 -3.44 -2.18
C GLU A 133 18.45 -2.59 -1.29
N LEU A 134 18.16 -1.35 -1.72
CA LEU A 134 17.42 -0.39 -0.91
C LEU A 134 15.93 -0.34 -1.24
N ALA A 135 15.54 -0.70 -2.48
CA ALA A 135 14.16 -0.62 -2.94
C ALA A 135 13.35 -1.88 -2.59
N HIS A 136 12.22 -1.69 -1.91
CA HIS A 136 11.23 -2.73 -1.65
C HIS A 136 9.90 -2.24 -2.23
N ILE A 137 9.28 -3.01 -3.12
CA ILE A 137 8.17 -2.54 -3.92
C ILE A 137 6.93 -3.39 -3.68
N GLN A 138 5.82 -2.77 -3.33
CA GLN A 138 4.52 -3.41 -3.20
C GLN A 138 3.53 -2.74 -4.15
N VAL A 139 3.07 -3.51 -5.15
CA VAL A 139 2.05 -3.03 -6.09
C VAL A 139 0.68 -3.54 -5.65
N SER A 140 -0.24 -2.60 -5.37
CA SER A 140 -1.57 -2.93 -4.85
C SER A 140 -2.50 -3.43 -5.96
N VAL A 141 -3.02 -4.65 -5.78
CA VAL A 141 -4.00 -5.32 -6.66
C VAL A 141 -5.17 -5.78 -5.79
N PRO A 142 -6.24 -4.99 -5.64
CA PRO A 142 -7.39 -5.34 -4.80
C PRO A 142 -8.19 -6.56 -5.27
N THR A 143 -8.27 -6.77 -6.58
CA THR A 143 -9.04 -7.83 -7.26
C THR A 143 -8.54 -8.01 -8.68
N THR A 144 -8.87 -9.12 -9.33
CA THR A 144 -8.65 -9.37 -10.77
C THR A 144 -9.73 -8.76 -11.65
N ASP A 145 -10.91 -8.46 -11.11
CA ASP A 145 -12.05 -7.93 -11.87
C ASP A 145 -11.94 -6.45 -12.17
N ASN A 146 -11.65 -6.10 -13.44
CA ASN A 146 -11.53 -4.72 -13.88
C ASN A 146 -12.81 -3.89 -13.69
N LYS A 147 -13.99 -4.49 -13.76
CA LYS A 147 -15.25 -3.76 -13.52
C LYS A 147 -15.35 -3.29 -12.08
N THR A 148 -14.96 -4.15 -11.13
CA THR A 148 -14.89 -3.77 -9.72
C THR A 148 -13.78 -2.75 -9.47
N LEU A 149 -12.61 -2.85 -10.15
CA LEU A 149 -11.55 -1.83 -10.04
C LEU A 149 -12.04 -0.47 -10.51
N GLU A 150 -12.59 -0.36 -11.72
CA GLU A 150 -13.15 0.88 -12.28
C GLU A 150 -14.25 1.48 -11.41
N ALA A 151 -15.09 0.62 -10.80
CA ALA A 151 -16.13 1.06 -9.89
C ALA A 151 -15.61 1.54 -8.53
N THR A 152 -14.42 1.11 -8.10
CA THR A 152 -13.91 1.34 -6.75
C THR A 152 -12.70 2.27 -6.66
N ASP A 153 -11.88 2.38 -7.70
CA ASP A 153 -10.76 3.33 -7.78
C ASP A 153 -10.56 3.83 -9.22
N ASN A 154 -9.80 4.93 -9.37
CA ASN A 154 -9.43 5.52 -10.66
C ASN A 154 -7.97 5.17 -11.02
N ALA A 155 -7.45 4.07 -10.49
CA ALA A 155 -6.09 3.63 -10.71
C ALA A 155 -6.00 2.71 -11.95
N PRO A 156 -4.80 2.40 -12.45
CA PRO A 156 -4.61 1.52 -13.60
C PRO A 156 -5.28 0.15 -13.46
N SER A 157 -5.54 -0.51 -14.58
CA SER A 157 -6.20 -1.81 -14.65
C SER A 157 -5.42 -2.92 -13.93
N TYR A 158 -6.07 -4.05 -13.68
CA TYR A 158 -5.44 -5.26 -13.16
C TYR A 158 -4.22 -5.66 -14.01
N HIS A 159 -4.41 -5.73 -15.32
CA HIS A 159 -3.37 -6.16 -16.25
C HIS A 159 -2.12 -5.26 -16.21
N GLU A 160 -2.29 -3.93 -16.20
CA GLU A 160 -1.17 -2.99 -16.11
C GLU A 160 -0.38 -3.14 -14.81
N ARG A 161 -1.09 -3.37 -13.70
CA ARG A 161 -0.44 -3.60 -12.39
C ARG A 161 0.34 -4.92 -12.38
N VAL A 162 -0.25 -6.00 -12.92
CA VAL A 162 0.41 -7.31 -13.01
C VAL A 162 1.63 -7.26 -13.92
N MET A 163 1.55 -6.63 -15.09
CA MET A 163 2.71 -6.44 -15.98
C MET A 163 3.86 -5.71 -15.26
N ALA A 164 3.55 -4.69 -14.45
CA ALA A 164 4.56 -3.98 -13.68
C ALA A 164 5.23 -4.88 -12.62
N ILE A 165 4.42 -5.69 -11.91
CA ILE A 165 4.92 -6.66 -10.91
C ILE A 165 5.85 -7.68 -11.56
N GLU A 166 5.39 -8.34 -12.63
CA GLU A 166 6.15 -9.38 -13.32
C GLU A 166 7.45 -8.85 -13.94
N LYS A 167 7.42 -7.62 -14.45
CA LYS A 167 8.62 -6.96 -14.97
C LYS A 167 9.64 -6.71 -13.86
N LEU A 168 9.21 -6.15 -12.73
CA LEU A 168 10.08 -5.91 -11.56
C LEU A 168 10.64 -7.21 -11.00
N GLN A 169 9.82 -8.28 -10.90
CA GLN A 169 10.26 -9.61 -10.48
C GLN A 169 11.32 -10.18 -11.42
N LYS A 170 11.09 -10.08 -12.73
CA LYS A 170 12.03 -10.57 -13.76
C LYS A 170 13.37 -9.85 -13.70
N GLU A 171 13.37 -8.56 -13.41
CA GLU A 171 14.58 -7.75 -13.29
C GLU A 171 15.26 -7.90 -11.89
N GLY A 172 14.73 -8.75 -11.02
CA GLY A 172 15.36 -9.12 -9.73
C GLY A 172 15.13 -8.14 -8.58
N TYR A 173 14.18 -7.21 -8.70
CA TYR A 173 13.81 -6.33 -7.58
C TYR A 173 13.08 -7.10 -6.47
N ASP A 174 13.14 -6.59 -5.24
CA ASP A 174 12.30 -7.06 -4.14
C ASP A 174 10.88 -6.52 -4.32
N VAL A 175 10.05 -7.31 -5.02
CA VAL A 175 8.66 -6.95 -5.35
C VAL A 175 7.66 -7.91 -4.73
N CYS A 176 6.51 -7.36 -4.34
CA CYS A 176 5.40 -8.10 -3.75
C CYS A 176 4.08 -7.65 -4.39
N ILE A 177 3.22 -8.60 -4.77
CA ILE A 177 1.82 -8.31 -5.03
C ILE A 177 1.12 -8.02 -3.70
N ARG A 178 0.50 -6.84 -3.57
CA ARG A 178 -0.22 -6.44 -2.37
C ARG A 178 -1.73 -6.48 -2.62
N LEU A 179 -2.40 -7.49 -2.08
CA LEU A 179 -3.85 -7.59 -2.08
C LEU A 179 -4.43 -6.67 -0.99
N SER A 180 -4.54 -5.37 -1.28
CA SER A 180 -4.91 -4.37 -0.27
C SER A 180 -5.73 -3.20 -0.83
N PRO A 181 -7.00 -3.05 -0.34
CA PRO A 181 -7.74 -4.05 0.43
C PRO A 181 -8.08 -5.25 -0.45
N PHE A 182 -8.07 -6.46 0.11
CA PHE A 182 -8.41 -7.66 -0.68
C PHE A 182 -9.93 -7.76 -0.88
N LEU A 183 -10.38 -7.63 -2.13
CA LEU A 183 -11.78 -7.72 -2.56
C LEU A 183 -12.03 -9.13 -3.13
N PHE A 184 -11.91 -10.12 -2.29
CA PHE A 184 -11.83 -11.54 -2.67
C PHE A 184 -13.08 -12.08 -3.40
N GLU A 185 -14.27 -11.50 -3.13
CA GLU A 185 -15.53 -11.95 -3.77
C GLU A 185 -15.56 -11.67 -5.29
N SER A 186 -14.81 -10.66 -5.74
CA SER A 186 -14.67 -10.32 -7.16
C SER A 186 -13.34 -10.79 -7.76
N THR A 187 -12.60 -11.67 -7.06
CA THR A 187 -11.30 -12.15 -7.51
C THR A 187 -11.40 -13.55 -8.11
N ASP A 188 -10.93 -13.69 -9.34
CA ASP A 188 -10.63 -14.99 -9.94
C ASP A 188 -9.27 -15.47 -9.40
N PHE A 189 -9.31 -16.50 -8.55
CA PHE A 189 -8.11 -17.06 -7.92
C PHE A 189 -7.23 -17.81 -8.93
N ASP A 190 -7.79 -18.41 -9.97
CA ASP A 190 -7.02 -19.11 -11.00
C ASP A 190 -6.23 -18.11 -11.85
N GLU A 191 -6.79 -16.95 -12.11
CA GLU A 191 -6.09 -15.86 -12.79
C GLU A 191 -5.03 -15.23 -11.86
N LEU A 192 -5.38 -14.94 -10.61
CA LEU A 192 -4.48 -14.34 -9.63
C LEU A 192 -3.24 -15.23 -9.38
N ASN A 193 -3.42 -16.53 -9.27
CA ASN A 193 -2.35 -17.50 -9.00
C ASN A 193 -1.40 -17.73 -10.19
N LYS A 194 -1.71 -17.20 -11.38
CA LYS A 194 -0.80 -17.21 -12.54
C LYS A 194 0.20 -16.07 -12.56
N VAL A 195 0.03 -15.07 -11.68
CA VAL A 195 0.94 -13.91 -11.60
C VAL A 195 2.32 -14.39 -11.17
N LYS A 196 3.33 -14.06 -11.98
CA LYS A 196 4.72 -14.50 -11.77
C LYS A 196 5.43 -13.57 -10.79
N VAL A 197 5.17 -13.79 -9.51
CA VAL A 197 5.80 -13.10 -8.38
C VAL A 197 5.92 -14.05 -7.20
N ASP A 198 7.02 -13.96 -6.46
CA ASP A 198 7.26 -14.84 -5.32
C ASP A 198 6.42 -14.46 -4.08
N LYS A 199 6.28 -13.16 -3.83
CA LYS A 199 5.72 -12.61 -2.60
C LYS A 199 4.31 -12.07 -2.78
N CYS A 200 3.42 -12.42 -1.85
CA CYS A 200 2.07 -11.90 -1.73
C CYS A 200 1.83 -11.37 -0.31
N LEU A 201 1.40 -10.11 -0.19
CA LEU A 201 0.94 -9.56 1.07
C LEU A 201 -0.56 -9.33 1.02
N VAL A 202 -1.29 -9.87 2.00
CA VAL A 202 -2.74 -9.73 2.10
C VAL A 202 -3.12 -8.78 3.22
N GLU A 203 -3.99 -7.82 2.90
CA GLU A 203 -4.67 -6.95 3.87
C GLU A 203 -6.16 -6.98 3.56
N PHE A 204 -6.94 -7.65 4.41
CA PHE A 204 -8.38 -7.77 4.22
C PHE A 204 -9.08 -6.42 4.36
N LEU A 205 -10.16 -6.23 3.58
CA LEU A 205 -10.97 -5.03 3.68
C LEU A 205 -11.54 -4.90 5.10
N ARG A 206 -11.30 -3.75 5.72
CA ARG A 206 -12.02 -3.30 6.91
C ARG A 206 -13.13 -2.36 6.50
N THR A 207 -14.31 -2.52 7.05
CA THR A 207 -15.48 -1.77 6.60
C THR A 207 -16.14 -0.95 7.70
N THR A 208 -16.81 0.12 7.28
CA THR A 208 -17.74 0.91 8.09
C THR A 208 -19.07 0.92 7.38
N PRO A 209 -20.20 1.29 8.04
CA PRO A 209 -21.49 1.40 7.36
C PRO A 209 -21.43 2.23 6.07
N LYS A 210 -20.63 3.31 6.05
CA LYS A 210 -20.45 4.17 4.87
C LYS A 210 -19.67 3.45 3.75
N ILE A 211 -18.60 2.72 4.07
CA ILE A 211 -17.85 1.95 3.07
C ILE A 211 -18.74 0.82 2.53
N ALA A 212 -19.43 0.10 3.41
CA ALA A 212 -20.35 -0.98 3.02
C ALA A 212 -21.44 -0.47 2.08
N GLU A 213 -22.09 0.65 2.40
CA GLU A 213 -23.09 1.25 1.52
C GLU A 213 -22.52 1.65 0.15
N THR A 214 -21.30 2.16 0.12
CA THR A 214 -20.64 2.57 -1.14
C THR A 214 -20.29 1.38 -2.03
N LEU A 215 -19.96 0.24 -1.45
CA LEU A 215 -19.46 -0.94 -2.16
C LEU A 215 -20.47 -2.09 -2.26
N LYS A 216 -21.69 -1.94 -1.73
CA LYS A 216 -22.71 -3.02 -1.63
C LYS A 216 -23.08 -3.70 -2.95
N ASN A 217 -22.90 -3.03 -4.08
CA ASN A 217 -23.17 -3.58 -5.41
C ASN A 217 -22.02 -4.46 -5.94
N HIS A 218 -20.87 -4.47 -5.27
CA HIS A 218 -19.67 -5.18 -5.69
C HIS A 218 -19.19 -6.20 -4.66
N ILE A 219 -19.54 -6.00 -3.37
CA ILE A 219 -19.03 -6.79 -2.25
C ILE A 219 -20.16 -7.12 -1.31
N SER A 220 -20.24 -8.38 -0.86
CA SER A 220 -21.13 -8.80 0.21
C SER A 220 -20.50 -8.56 1.58
N PHE A 221 -21.21 -7.87 2.45
CA PHE A 221 -20.76 -7.57 3.82
C PHE A 221 -21.38 -8.45 4.90
N LYS A 222 -22.09 -9.51 4.51
CA LYS A 222 -22.79 -10.42 5.46
C LYS A 222 -21.83 -11.10 6.44
N ASP A 223 -20.61 -11.44 5.98
CA ASP A 223 -19.61 -12.16 6.76
C ASP A 223 -18.72 -11.24 7.62
N TYR A 224 -18.89 -9.91 7.54
CA TYR A 224 -18.10 -8.93 8.31
C TYR A 224 -18.68 -8.73 9.71
N THR A 225 -18.49 -9.72 10.58
CA THR A 225 -19.11 -9.82 11.89
C THR A 225 -18.23 -9.38 13.06
N VAL A 226 -16.90 -9.41 12.91
CA VAL A 226 -15.95 -9.01 13.96
C VAL A 226 -15.86 -7.50 14.04
N LYS A 227 -15.97 -6.93 15.25
CA LYS A 227 -15.92 -5.49 15.49
C LYS A 227 -14.67 -5.12 16.27
N GLU A 228 -13.78 -4.34 15.67
CA GLU A 228 -12.58 -3.80 16.34
C GLU A 228 -12.17 -2.46 15.71
N GLY A 229 -11.62 -1.55 16.50
CA GLY A 229 -11.09 -0.25 16.05
C GLY A 229 -12.10 0.66 15.35
N GLY A 230 -13.41 0.46 15.57
CA GLY A 230 -14.47 1.19 14.88
C GLY A 230 -14.77 0.71 13.47
N TYR A 231 -14.25 -0.46 13.11
CA TYR A 231 -14.50 -1.15 11.84
C TYR A 231 -15.16 -2.52 12.07
N ARG A 232 -15.69 -3.07 10.98
CA ARG A 232 -16.08 -4.48 10.90
C ARG A 232 -15.09 -5.23 10.01
N HIS A 233 -14.77 -6.45 10.41
CA HIS A 233 -13.80 -7.33 9.76
C HIS A 233 -14.41 -8.71 9.55
N LEU A 234 -13.79 -9.49 8.67
CA LEU A 234 -14.09 -10.91 8.51
C LEU A 234 -13.62 -11.70 9.75
N PRO A 235 -14.30 -12.78 10.13
CA PRO A 235 -13.81 -13.76 11.11
C PRO A 235 -12.47 -14.38 10.67
N LEU A 236 -11.67 -14.84 11.62
CA LEU A 236 -10.38 -15.45 11.37
C LEU A 236 -10.48 -16.68 10.45
N GLU A 237 -11.43 -17.56 10.73
CA GLU A 237 -11.66 -18.79 9.96
C GLU A 237 -11.96 -18.48 8.49
N LYS A 238 -12.74 -17.43 8.24
CA LYS A 238 -13.03 -16.98 6.88
C LYS A 238 -11.80 -16.47 6.16
N LYS A 239 -10.96 -15.70 6.86
CA LYS A 239 -9.68 -15.20 6.33
C LYS A 239 -8.77 -16.36 5.95
N ILE A 240 -8.64 -17.39 6.81
CA ILE A 240 -7.84 -18.59 6.55
C ILE A 240 -8.35 -19.30 5.29
N GLN A 241 -9.67 -19.58 5.20
CA GLN A 241 -10.26 -20.22 4.02
C GLN A 241 -9.99 -19.46 2.70
N ILE A 242 -9.85 -18.15 2.76
CA ILE A 242 -9.51 -17.32 1.59
C ILE A 242 -8.02 -17.44 1.29
N LEU A 243 -7.16 -17.40 2.30
CA LEU A 243 -5.71 -17.51 2.14
C LEU A 243 -5.31 -18.87 1.58
N ASP A 244 -6.01 -19.96 1.94
CA ASP A 244 -5.77 -21.32 1.44
C ASP A 244 -5.98 -21.47 -0.07
N LYS A 245 -6.59 -20.49 -0.73
CA LYS A 245 -6.76 -20.43 -2.19
C LYS A 245 -5.58 -19.75 -2.92
N LEU A 246 -4.68 -19.11 -2.20
CA LEU A 246 -3.55 -18.41 -2.77
C LEU A 246 -2.35 -19.35 -2.93
N MET A 247 -1.68 -19.30 -4.08
CA MET A 247 -0.58 -20.20 -4.45
C MET A 247 0.73 -19.44 -4.69
N PHE A 248 1.04 -18.46 -3.85
CA PHE A 248 2.33 -17.76 -3.90
C PHE A 248 3.36 -18.48 -3.05
N LYS A 249 4.63 -18.33 -3.39
CA LYS A 249 5.75 -18.94 -2.65
C LYS A 249 5.87 -18.42 -1.22
N GLU A 250 5.61 -17.12 -1.04
CA GLU A 250 5.62 -16.46 0.27
C GLU A 250 4.33 -15.65 0.42
N ILE A 251 3.52 -16.01 1.42
CA ILE A 251 2.31 -15.27 1.77
C ILE A 251 2.50 -14.65 3.14
N SER A 252 2.24 -13.35 3.24
CA SER A 252 2.19 -12.64 4.51
C SER A 252 0.86 -11.90 4.67
N VAL A 253 0.47 -11.64 5.91
CA VAL A 253 -0.81 -11.00 6.23
C VAL A 253 -0.58 -9.83 7.17
N CYS A 254 -1.07 -8.66 6.75
CA CYS A 254 -1.18 -7.47 7.60
C CYS A 254 -2.63 -7.36 8.10
N ASP A 255 -2.86 -7.44 9.39
CA ASP A 255 -4.20 -7.44 9.98
C ASP A 255 -4.35 -6.41 11.09
N ASP A 256 -5.54 -5.82 11.20
CA ASP A 256 -5.85 -4.80 12.20
C ASP A 256 -6.43 -5.38 13.49
N VAL A 257 -7.12 -6.55 13.39
CA VAL A 257 -7.71 -7.23 14.56
C VAL A 257 -6.60 -7.86 15.38
N ALA A 258 -6.49 -7.51 16.66
CA ALA A 258 -5.35 -7.88 17.50
C ALA A 258 -5.12 -9.40 17.56
N THR A 259 -6.16 -10.18 17.82
CA THR A 259 -6.06 -11.65 17.90
C THR A 259 -5.74 -12.30 16.55
N HIS A 260 -6.24 -11.72 15.44
CA HIS A 260 -5.92 -12.19 14.09
C HIS A 260 -4.48 -11.86 13.73
N TYR A 261 -4.02 -10.66 14.06
CA TYR A 261 -2.63 -10.24 13.88
C TYR A 261 -1.68 -11.22 14.55
N ASP A 262 -1.90 -11.54 15.83
CA ASP A 262 -1.07 -12.47 16.59
C ASP A 262 -1.07 -13.88 15.95
N TYR A 263 -2.24 -14.34 15.47
CA TYR A 263 -2.34 -15.60 14.73
C TYR A 263 -1.52 -15.61 13.45
N PHE A 264 -1.63 -14.56 12.61
CA PHE A 264 -0.91 -14.48 11.34
C PHE A 264 0.59 -14.30 11.53
N GLN A 265 1.03 -13.54 12.54
CA GLN A 265 2.43 -13.43 12.89
C GLN A 265 3.06 -14.78 13.23
N LYS A 266 2.30 -15.65 13.88
CA LYS A 266 2.77 -16.98 14.30
C LYS A 266 2.74 -18.02 13.18
N ASN A 267 1.74 -17.96 12.28
CA ASN A 267 1.41 -19.06 11.38
C ASN A 267 1.65 -18.78 9.90
N TYR A 268 1.77 -17.50 9.50
CA TYR A 268 1.92 -17.10 8.09
C TYR A 268 3.16 -16.25 7.81
N ASN A 269 3.44 -15.27 8.66
CA ASN A 269 4.52 -14.34 8.41
C ASN A 269 5.88 -14.96 8.76
N HIS A 270 6.80 -15.02 7.80
CA HIS A 270 8.15 -15.54 8.03
C HIS A 270 8.92 -14.77 9.10
N ASN A 271 8.74 -13.44 9.15
CA ASN A 271 9.26 -12.62 10.21
C ASN A 271 8.12 -12.17 11.12
N PRO A 272 8.04 -12.64 12.37
CA PRO A 272 6.97 -12.27 13.29
C PRO A 272 6.86 -10.78 13.60
N GLN A 273 7.89 -9.98 13.28
CA GLN A 273 7.88 -8.53 13.49
C GLN A 273 7.62 -7.75 12.21
N ASP A 274 7.70 -8.38 11.03
CA ASP A 274 7.63 -7.72 9.74
C ASP A 274 6.66 -8.42 8.79
N CYS A 275 5.38 -8.00 8.82
CA CYS A 275 4.39 -8.52 7.87
C CYS A 275 4.66 -8.11 6.41
N CYS A 276 5.52 -7.14 6.15
CA CYS A 276 5.89 -6.74 4.78
C CYS A 276 6.91 -7.66 4.13
N ASN A 277 7.59 -8.49 4.92
CA ASN A 277 8.49 -9.53 4.45
C ASN A 277 9.59 -9.00 3.51
N LEU A 278 10.19 -7.86 3.89
CA LEU A 278 11.22 -7.21 3.07
C LEU A 278 12.50 -8.05 3.02
N ARG A 279 13.14 -8.06 1.85
CA ARG A 279 14.49 -8.61 1.71
C ARG A 279 15.47 -7.77 2.56
N ARG A 280 16.30 -8.42 3.35
CA ARG A 280 17.33 -7.79 4.17
C ARG A 280 18.66 -8.48 3.96
#